data_7fc3add7eb1f63fb3c668a8fb1e17fce
#
_entry.id   7fc3add7eb1f63fb3c668a8fb1e17fce
#
_cell.length_a   1.000
_cell.length_b   1.000
_cell.length_c   1.000
_cell.angle_alpha   90.00
_cell.angle_beta   90.00
_cell.angle_gamma   90.00
#
_symmetry.space_group_name_H-M   'P 1'
#
loop_
_entity.id
_entity.type
_entity.pdbx_description
1 polymer ?
#
loop_
_entity_poly.entity_id
_entity_poly.type
_entity_poly.pdbx_seq_one_letter_code
_entity_poly.pdbx_strand_id
1 'polypeptide(L)'
;MGNIVRVDFHVHSIGSSDSLSKGEALYRQAKKLGLGKLIITDHNTTKTVFELQKMYPDYVIAGEEILTTKGEILAIFVKEELPKGITPLEAFKRLKDQGAFISLSHPYAYMRHGWTEAEMEEFLPYLDAIEIANARNLLDMNLSAAKFAAEHGLYGTAGSDAHGLRELGAMGLSLPDFNSADELREAVRSAEVFGKESPLTVRYYSRKAVFLKMIHRKLGIRLY
;
A
#
# COMPACT_ATOMS: atom_id res chain seq x y z
N MET A 1 -12.75 -3.75 24.65
CA MET A 1 -11.62 -3.47 23.74
C MET A 1 -11.81 -4.33 22.51
N GLY A 2 -11.79 -3.75 21.33
CA GLY A 2 -11.89 -4.54 20.08
C GLY A 2 -10.71 -5.49 19.93
N ASN A 3 -10.89 -6.55 19.12
CA ASN A 3 -9.81 -7.46 18.75
C ASN A 3 -8.69 -6.68 18.04
N ILE A 4 -7.43 -6.82 18.47
CA ILE A 4 -6.28 -6.19 17.81
C ILE A 4 -5.78 -7.13 16.72
N VAL A 5 -5.60 -6.58 15.52
CA VAL A 5 -5.09 -7.29 14.36
C VAL A 5 -3.82 -6.65 13.84
N ARG A 6 -2.97 -7.46 13.20
CA ARG A 6 -1.78 -6.98 12.48
C ARG A 6 -2.08 -6.91 11.00
N VAL A 7 -1.79 -5.78 10.38
CA VAL A 7 -2.08 -5.54 8.96
C VAL A 7 -0.87 -4.88 8.28
N ASP A 8 -0.51 -5.39 7.13
CA ASP A 8 0.47 -4.81 6.21
C ASP A 8 -0.31 -3.97 5.19
N PHE A 9 -0.06 -2.66 5.15
CA PHE A 9 -0.85 -1.71 4.37
C PHE A 9 -0.36 -1.51 2.95
N HIS A 10 0.82 -2.10 2.59
CA HIS A 10 1.45 -1.86 1.30
C HIS A 10 2.04 -3.16 0.73
N VAL A 11 1.29 -3.81 -0.16
CA VAL A 11 1.64 -5.14 -0.70
C VAL A 11 1.34 -5.22 -2.19
N HIS A 12 2.32 -5.69 -2.98
CA HIS A 12 2.20 -5.88 -4.42
C HIS A 12 2.05 -7.34 -4.82
N SER A 13 1.05 -7.59 -5.63
CA SER A 13 0.82 -8.89 -6.27
C SER A 13 1.41 -8.94 -7.69
N ILE A 14 1.15 -10.05 -8.37
CA ILE A 14 1.46 -10.22 -9.79
C ILE A 14 0.76 -9.20 -10.71
N GLY A 15 -0.25 -8.48 -10.21
CA GLY A 15 -0.88 -7.34 -10.88
C GLY A 15 0.09 -6.19 -11.15
N SER A 16 0.97 -5.90 -10.22
CA SER A 16 2.03 -4.88 -10.38
C SER A 16 3.10 -5.32 -11.37
N SER A 17 3.66 -4.35 -12.11
CA SER A 17 4.69 -4.63 -13.13
C SER A 17 5.97 -5.25 -12.58
N ASP A 18 6.23 -5.11 -11.29
CA ASP A 18 7.47 -5.43 -10.58
C ASP A 18 7.31 -6.44 -9.43
N SER A 19 6.16 -7.13 -9.36
CA SER A 19 5.96 -8.27 -8.46
C SER A 19 5.55 -9.54 -9.24
N LEU A 20 5.95 -10.71 -8.73
CA LEU A 20 5.56 -12.03 -9.22
C LEU A 20 4.69 -12.79 -8.21
N SER A 21 4.31 -12.16 -7.13
CA SER A 21 3.57 -12.80 -6.03
C SER A 21 2.11 -13.00 -6.44
N LYS A 22 1.72 -14.26 -6.66
CA LYS A 22 0.32 -14.60 -6.96
C LYS A 22 -0.58 -14.28 -5.76
N GLY A 23 -1.79 -13.76 -6.00
CA GLY A 23 -2.73 -13.37 -4.95
C GLY A 23 -3.01 -14.46 -3.92
N GLU A 24 -3.26 -15.70 -4.37
CA GLU A 24 -3.45 -16.81 -3.45
C GLU A 24 -2.20 -17.19 -2.62
N ALA A 25 -1.01 -17.00 -3.18
CA ALA A 25 0.23 -17.23 -2.43
C ALA A 25 0.42 -16.16 -1.34
N LEU A 26 0.07 -14.90 -1.64
CA LEU A 26 0.01 -13.82 -0.65
C LEU A 26 -1.01 -14.12 0.44
N TYR A 27 -2.23 -14.54 0.08
CA TYR A 27 -3.25 -14.94 1.05
C TYR A 27 -2.75 -16.02 2.01
N ARG A 28 -2.19 -17.12 1.47
CA ARG A 28 -1.65 -18.22 2.28
C ARG A 28 -0.50 -17.76 3.19
N GLN A 29 0.38 -16.90 2.67
CA GLN A 29 1.49 -16.37 3.44
C GLN A 29 1.01 -15.41 4.54
N ALA A 30 0.03 -14.54 4.26
CA ALA A 30 -0.57 -13.64 5.24
C ALA A 30 -1.20 -14.41 6.41
N LYS A 31 -1.97 -15.46 6.10
CA LYS A 31 -2.51 -16.38 7.12
C LYS A 31 -1.42 -17.04 7.96
N LYS A 32 -0.36 -17.53 7.33
CA LYS A 32 0.78 -18.14 8.02
C LYS A 32 1.50 -17.17 8.96
N LEU A 33 1.56 -15.90 8.59
CA LEU A 33 2.18 -14.82 9.40
C LEU A 33 1.26 -14.29 10.51
N GLY A 34 -0.01 -14.74 10.56
CA GLY A 34 -0.99 -14.26 11.54
C GLY A 34 -1.43 -12.81 11.27
N LEU A 35 -1.36 -12.33 10.02
CA LEU A 35 -1.96 -11.05 9.66
C LEU A 35 -3.49 -11.19 9.74
N GLY A 36 -4.16 -10.19 10.27
CA GLY A 36 -5.63 -10.18 10.43
C GLY A 36 -6.36 -9.91 9.12
N LYS A 37 -5.76 -9.08 8.26
CA LYS A 37 -6.27 -8.74 6.93
C LYS A 37 -5.13 -8.77 5.92
N LEU A 38 -5.48 -8.94 4.63
CA LEU A 38 -4.57 -8.78 3.49
C LEU A 38 -5.07 -7.63 2.63
N ILE A 39 -4.32 -6.54 2.61
CA ILE A 39 -4.53 -5.43 1.69
C ILE A 39 -3.57 -5.61 0.53
N ILE A 40 -4.05 -5.58 -0.71
CA ILE A 40 -3.21 -5.59 -1.92
C ILE A 40 -3.37 -4.23 -2.60
N THR A 41 -2.25 -3.58 -2.83
CA THR A 41 -2.14 -2.22 -3.36
C THR A 41 -1.30 -2.21 -4.64
N ASP A 42 -1.69 -3.00 -5.64
CA ASP A 42 -0.98 -3.08 -6.90
C ASP A 42 -0.88 -1.72 -7.60
N HIS A 43 0.24 -1.47 -8.28
CA HIS A 43 0.46 -0.25 -9.05
C HIS A 43 -0.58 -0.08 -10.16
N ASN A 44 -1.44 0.94 -10.02
CA ASN A 44 -2.41 1.38 -11.02
C ASN A 44 -3.29 0.24 -11.57
N THR A 45 -3.65 -0.72 -10.72
CA THR A 45 -4.59 -1.79 -11.05
C THR A 45 -5.17 -2.46 -9.80
N THR A 46 -6.45 -2.79 -9.89
CA THR A 46 -7.20 -3.50 -8.84
C THR A 46 -7.59 -4.92 -9.26
N LYS A 47 -7.16 -5.35 -10.45
CA LYS A 47 -7.62 -6.61 -11.04
C LYS A 47 -7.39 -7.82 -10.13
N THR A 48 -6.15 -8.00 -9.66
CA THR A 48 -5.80 -9.16 -8.82
C THR A 48 -6.54 -9.13 -7.48
N VAL A 49 -6.62 -7.96 -6.84
CA VAL A 49 -7.27 -7.84 -5.53
C VAL A 49 -8.77 -8.06 -5.62
N PHE A 50 -9.45 -7.57 -6.67
CA PHE A 50 -10.88 -7.81 -6.85
C PHE A 50 -11.21 -9.29 -7.11
N GLU A 51 -10.37 -9.99 -7.85
CA GLU A 51 -10.54 -11.44 -8.04
C GLU A 51 -10.35 -12.19 -6.72
N LEU A 52 -9.32 -11.84 -5.95
CA LEU A 52 -9.03 -12.49 -4.67
C LEU A 52 -10.08 -12.15 -3.59
N GLN A 53 -10.57 -10.93 -3.56
CA GLN A 53 -11.61 -10.48 -2.61
C GLN A 53 -12.92 -11.24 -2.80
N LYS A 54 -13.29 -11.61 -4.03
CA LYS A 54 -14.47 -12.47 -4.29
C LYS A 54 -14.36 -13.84 -3.63
N MET A 55 -13.14 -14.36 -3.50
CA MET A 55 -12.89 -15.66 -2.86
C MET A 55 -12.78 -15.55 -1.33
N TYR A 56 -12.29 -14.41 -0.83
CA TYR A 56 -12.00 -14.20 0.59
C TYR A 56 -12.49 -12.82 1.07
N PRO A 57 -13.81 -12.53 0.99
CA PRO A 57 -14.37 -11.19 1.20
C PRO A 57 -14.12 -10.64 2.62
N ASP A 58 -14.11 -11.49 3.64
CA ASP A 58 -13.92 -11.09 5.04
C ASP A 58 -12.44 -10.87 5.42
N TYR A 59 -11.51 -11.17 4.51
CA TYR A 59 -10.09 -11.15 4.79
C TYR A 59 -9.29 -10.26 3.84
N VAL A 60 -9.67 -10.21 2.58
CA VAL A 60 -8.97 -9.44 1.54
C VAL A 60 -9.66 -8.09 1.34
N ILE A 61 -8.88 -7.03 1.46
CA ILE A 61 -9.34 -5.66 1.26
C ILE A 61 -8.72 -5.12 -0.03
N ALA A 62 -9.57 -4.55 -0.87
CA ALA A 62 -9.13 -3.93 -2.10
C ALA A 62 -8.42 -2.60 -1.84
N GLY A 63 -7.20 -2.50 -2.30
CA GLY A 63 -6.40 -1.30 -2.35
C GLY A 63 -5.80 -1.07 -3.74
N GLU A 64 -5.21 0.09 -3.91
CA GLU A 64 -4.49 0.49 -5.12
C GLU A 64 -3.37 1.47 -4.75
N GLU A 65 -2.19 1.30 -5.32
CA GLU A 65 -1.16 2.33 -5.31
C GLU A 65 -1.21 3.07 -6.64
N ILE A 66 -1.64 4.33 -6.59
CA ILE A 66 -1.97 5.15 -7.76
C ILE A 66 -0.81 6.10 -8.03
N LEU A 67 -0.14 5.94 -9.17
CA LEU A 67 0.83 6.91 -9.64
C LEU A 67 0.11 8.11 -10.26
N THR A 68 0.17 9.25 -9.58
CA THR A 68 -0.35 10.52 -10.09
C THR A 68 0.69 11.26 -10.93
N THR A 69 0.36 12.46 -11.40
CA THR A 69 1.34 13.36 -12.06
C THR A 69 2.37 13.97 -11.09
N LYS A 70 2.24 13.72 -9.78
CA LYS A 70 3.15 14.18 -8.72
C LYS A 70 3.76 12.98 -8.00
N GLY A 71 3.15 12.53 -6.92
CA GLY A 71 3.56 11.39 -6.14
C GLY A 71 2.58 10.22 -6.22
N GLU A 72 2.80 9.20 -5.39
CA GLU A 72 1.95 8.02 -5.29
C GLU A 72 0.99 8.10 -4.11
N ILE A 73 -0.21 7.56 -4.30
CA ILE A 73 -1.30 7.52 -3.31
C ILE A 73 -1.62 6.06 -3.01
N LEU A 74 -1.66 5.68 -1.75
CA LEU A 74 -2.26 4.43 -1.28
C LEU A 74 -3.74 4.66 -1.00
N ALA A 75 -4.60 4.01 -1.75
CA ALA A 75 -6.04 4.00 -1.52
C ALA A 75 -6.49 2.62 -1.03
N ILE A 76 -7.32 2.57 -0.01
CA ILE A 76 -7.82 1.33 0.61
C ILE A 76 -9.34 1.36 0.63
N PHE A 77 -9.99 0.21 0.45
CA PHE A 77 -11.43 0.08 0.20
C PHE A 77 -11.87 0.74 -1.11
N VAL A 78 -11.01 0.64 -2.15
CA VAL A 78 -11.36 1.12 -3.49
C VAL A 78 -12.47 0.27 -4.11
N LYS A 79 -13.34 0.90 -4.91
CA LYS A 79 -14.45 0.25 -5.61
C LYS A 79 -14.22 0.17 -7.11
N GLU A 80 -13.38 1.05 -7.64
CA GLU A 80 -12.96 1.08 -9.04
C GLU A 80 -11.51 1.53 -9.18
N GLU A 81 -10.83 1.07 -10.22
CA GLU A 81 -9.46 1.41 -10.57
C GLU A 81 -9.37 2.87 -11.04
N LEU A 82 -8.28 3.57 -10.66
CA LEU A 82 -7.97 4.90 -11.18
C LEU A 82 -6.89 4.83 -12.28
N PRO A 83 -6.97 5.71 -13.30
CA PRO A 83 -5.98 5.70 -14.37
C PRO A 83 -4.63 6.21 -13.88
N LYS A 84 -3.56 5.54 -14.31
CA LYS A 84 -2.19 6.00 -14.12
C LYS A 84 -1.97 7.39 -14.69
N GLY A 85 -1.26 8.26 -13.96
CA GLY A 85 -0.94 9.62 -14.38
C GLY A 85 -2.09 10.60 -14.25
N ILE A 86 -3.13 10.24 -13.52
CA ILE A 86 -4.19 11.15 -13.08
C ILE A 86 -3.61 12.30 -12.26
N THR A 87 -4.22 13.49 -12.30
CA THR A 87 -3.79 14.59 -11.41
C THR A 87 -4.13 14.26 -9.96
N PRO A 88 -3.32 14.71 -8.97
CA PRO A 88 -3.62 14.43 -7.56
C PRO A 88 -5.02 14.87 -7.15
N LEU A 89 -5.41 16.08 -7.50
CA LEU A 89 -6.72 16.63 -7.13
C LEU A 89 -7.89 15.80 -7.69
N GLU A 90 -7.77 15.32 -8.93
CA GLU A 90 -8.78 14.45 -9.53
C GLU A 90 -8.79 13.08 -8.85
N ALA A 91 -7.62 12.50 -8.56
CA ALA A 91 -7.51 11.23 -7.85
C ALA A 91 -8.17 11.32 -6.46
N PHE A 92 -7.85 12.35 -5.67
CA PHE A 92 -8.44 12.55 -4.35
C PHE A 92 -9.96 12.69 -4.39
N LYS A 93 -10.49 13.48 -5.33
CA LYS A 93 -11.95 13.62 -5.49
C LYS A 93 -12.62 12.28 -5.80
N ARG A 94 -12.11 11.55 -6.79
CA ARG A 94 -12.67 10.24 -7.14
C ARG A 94 -12.54 9.21 -6.03
N LEU A 95 -11.47 9.24 -5.24
CA LEU A 95 -11.30 8.37 -4.08
C LEU A 95 -12.27 8.73 -2.94
N LYS A 96 -12.50 10.02 -2.68
CA LYS A 96 -13.51 10.46 -1.72
C LYS A 96 -14.92 10.04 -2.16
N ASP A 97 -15.24 10.15 -3.46
CA ASP A 97 -16.54 9.70 -4.01
C ASP A 97 -16.73 8.18 -3.85
N GLN A 98 -15.67 7.41 -3.91
CA GLN A 98 -15.68 5.97 -3.61
C GLN A 98 -15.83 5.68 -2.10
N GLY A 99 -15.57 6.65 -1.24
CA GLY A 99 -15.49 6.49 0.22
C GLY A 99 -14.20 5.78 0.67
N ALA A 100 -13.17 5.72 -0.18
CA ALA A 100 -11.90 5.07 0.12
C ALA A 100 -11.17 5.75 1.29
N PHE A 101 -10.33 4.98 2.00
CA PHE A 101 -9.33 5.51 2.91
C PHE A 101 -8.09 5.92 2.10
N ILE A 102 -7.57 7.11 2.33
CA ILE A 102 -6.53 7.74 1.51
C ILE A 102 -5.29 8.03 2.34
N SER A 103 -4.15 7.45 1.93
CA SER A 103 -2.83 7.69 2.50
C SER A 103 -1.84 8.07 1.41
N LEU A 104 -0.89 8.98 1.68
CA LEU A 104 0.22 9.19 0.76
C LEU A 104 1.21 8.03 0.89
N SER A 105 1.64 7.47 -0.25
CA SER A 105 2.62 6.39 -0.30
C SER A 105 4.03 6.95 -0.11
N HIS A 106 4.83 6.33 0.77
CA HIS A 106 6.26 6.61 1.04
C HIS A 106 6.69 8.06 0.69
N PRO A 107 6.08 9.11 1.32
CA PRO A 107 6.12 10.48 0.81
C PRO A 107 7.52 11.06 0.65
N TYR A 108 8.49 10.65 1.47
CA TYR A 108 9.88 11.12 1.38
C TYR A 108 10.79 10.25 0.50
N ALA A 109 10.25 9.27 -0.21
CA ALA A 109 11.02 8.43 -1.12
C ALA A 109 11.15 9.08 -2.52
N TYR A 110 11.82 10.21 -2.63
CA TYR A 110 11.89 11.03 -3.86
C TYR A 110 12.32 10.28 -5.12
N MET A 111 13.15 9.24 -4.98
CA MET A 111 13.55 8.40 -6.12
C MET A 111 12.48 7.39 -6.54
N ARG A 112 11.35 7.33 -5.84
CA ARG A 112 10.20 6.43 -6.07
C ARG A 112 8.89 7.20 -6.06
N HIS A 113 8.85 8.34 -6.73
CA HIS A 113 7.66 9.18 -6.82
C HIS A 113 7.12 9.66 -5.46
N GLY A 114 8.02 10.12 -4.58
CA GLY A 114 7.66 10.82 -3.34
C GLY A 114 7.06 12.20 -3.60
N TRP A 115 6.66 12.86 -2.51
CA TRP A 115 6.00 14.16 -2.52
C TRP A 115 6.92 15.24 -1.97
N THR A 116 6.79 16.47 -2.44
CA THR A 116 7.36 17.63 -1.76
C THR A 116 6.48 18.03 -0.57
N GLU A 117 7.03 18.67 0.46
CA GLU A 117 6.25 19.13 1.62
C GLU A 117 5.13 20.08 1.22
N ALA A 118 5.40 21.02 0.30
CA ALA A 118 4.39 21.94 -0.23
C ALA A 118 3.21 21.21 -0.93
N GLU A 119 3.50 20.14 -1.66
CA GLU A 119 2.45 19.32 -2.28
C GLU A 119 1.67 18.54 -1.21
N MET A 120 2.33 18.01 -0.19
CA MET A 120 1.65 17.34 0.91
C MET A 120 0.73 18.31 1.68
N GLU A 121 1.20 19.53 1.96
CA GLU A 121 0.41 20.58 2.62
C GLU A 121 -0.81 20.99 1.80
N GLU A 122 -0.69 21.11 0.48
CA GLU A 122 -1.80 21.42 -0.43
C GLU A 122 -2.94 20.40 -0.32
N PHE A 123 -2.59 19.12 -0.12
CA PHE A 123 -3.57 18.04 -0.15
C PHE A 123 -4.01 17.52 1.23
N LEU A 124 -3.53 18.11 2.34
CA LEU A 124 -3.94 17.75 3.71
C LEU A 124 -5.47 17.54 3.88
N PRO A 125 -6.36 18.39 3.32
CA PRO A 125 -7.80 18.22 3.51
C PRO A 125 -8.39 16.94 2.91
N TYR A 126 -7.64 16.27 2.04
CA TYR A 126 -8.09 15.03 1.38
C TYR A 126 -7.56 13.77 2.05
N LEU A 127 -6.54 13.88 2.90
CA LEU A 127 -5.83 12.75 3.48
C LEU A 127 -6.53 12.22 4.74
N ASP A 128 -6.58 10.90 4.88
CA ASP A 128 -6.92 10.22 6.12
C ASP A 128 -5.63 9.89 6.90
N ALA A 129 -4.50 9.65 6.18
CA ALA A 129 -3.20 9.33 6.76
C ALA A 129 -2.05 9.63 5.78
N ILE A 130 -0.81 9.41 6.23
CA ILE A 130 0.36 9.26 5.37
C ILE A 130 1.15 8.01 5.77
N GLU A 131 1.91 7.41 4.87
CA GLU A 131 2.77 6.27 5.17
C GLU A 131 4.01 6.75 5.94
N ILE A 132 3.98 6.57 7.27
CA ILE A 132 5.05 7.00 8.18
C ILE A 132 6.16 5.96 8.31
N ALA A 133 5.89 4.72 7.89
CA ALA A 133 6.86 3.64 7.96
C ALA A 133 6.67 2.68 6.79
N ASN A 134 7.68 2.62 5.92
CA ASN A 134 7.75 1.72 4.78
C ASN A 134 9.03 0.90 4.90
N ALA A 135 8.92 -0.44 4.84
CA ALA A 135 10.07 -1.30 5.07
C ALA A 135 11.16 -1.19 3.98
N ARG A 136 10.85 -0.64 2.81
CA ARG A 136 11.84 -0.40 1.73
C ARG A 136 12.48 0.98 1.78
N ASN A 137 12.01 1.87 2.65
CA ASN A 137 12.63 3.16 2.88
C ASN A 137 13.93 3.04 3.70
N LEU A 138 14.72 4.10 3.68
CA LEU A 138 15.72 4.33 4.68
C LEU A 138 15.06 4.89 5.94
N LEU A 139 15.67 4.69 7.09
CA LEU A 139 15.11 5.11 8.38
C LEU A 139 14.84 6.62 8.44
N ASP A 140 15.72 7.46 7.88
CA ASP A 140 15.56 8.91 7.83
C ASP A 140 14.32 9.36 7.05
N MET A 141 13.97 8.64 5.97
CA MET A 141 12.74 8.88 5.20
C MET A 141 11.49 8.59 6.04
N ASN A 142 11.48 7.47 6.77
CA ASN A 142 10.38 7.11 7.67
C ASN A 142 10.26 8.11 8.82
N LEU A 143 11.38 8.52 9.42
CA LEU A 143 11.39 9.54 10.48
C LEU A 143 10.88 10.90 9.99
N SER A 144 11.23 11.30 8.77
CA SER A 144 10.71 12.54 8.16
C SER A 144 9.19 12.47 7.95
N ALA A 145 8.69 11.34 7.45
CA ALA A 145 7.25 11.13 7.27
C ALA A 145 6.49 11.15 8.62
N ALA A 146 7.03 10.48 9.64
CA ALA A 146 6.44 10.47 10.97
C ALA A 146 6.44 11.88 11.62
N LYS A 147 7.50 12.65 11.43
CA LYS A 147 7.58 14.04 11.89
C LYS A 147 6.53 14.91 11.21
N PHE A 148 6.43 14.85 9.88
CA PHE A 148 5.42 15.60 9.13
C PHE A 148 3.99 15.23 9.58
N ALA A 149 3.70 13.94 9.75
CA ALA A 149 2.40 13.50 10.27
C ALA A 149 2.07 14.13 11.62
N ALA A 150 3.02 14.11 12.55
CA ALA A 150 2.85 14.69 13.90
C ALA A 150 2.63 16.21 13.85
N GLU A 151 3.38 16.95 13.03
CA GLU A 151 3.29 18.40 12.88
C GLU A 151 1.95 18.85 12.28
N HIS A 152 1.32 18.01 11.45
CA HIS A 152 0.05 18.31 10.78
C HIS A 152 -1.17 17.56 11.36
N GLY A 153 -0.98 16.83 12.46
CA GLY A 153 -2.08 16.09 13.12
C GLY A 153 -2.64 14.95 12.28
N LEU A 154 -1.84 14.38 11.36
CA LEU A 154 -2.22 13.23 10.55
C LEU A 154 -1.93 11.91 11.27
N TYR A 155 -2.74 10.90 10.97
CA TYR A 155 -2.45 9.53 11.37
C TYR A 155 -1.46 8.88 10.40
N GLY A 156 -0.83 7.77 10.83
CA GLY A 156 0.14 7.05 10.05
C GLY A 156 -0.39 5.72 9.52
N THR A 157 -0.02 5.37 8.29
CA THR A 157 -0.02 3.98 7.82
C THR A 157 1.40 3.42 7.83
N ALA A 158 1.52 2.09 7.77
CA ALA A 158 2.80 1.41 7.67
C ALA A 158 2.68 0.16 6.81
N GLY A 159 3.67 -0.10 5.97
CA GLY A 159 3.65 -1.27 5.09
C GLY A 159 5.02 -1.82 4.74
N SER A 160 5.03 -3.08 4.28
CA SER A 160 6.27 -3.72 3.85
C SER A 160 6.72 -3.27 2.45
N ASP A 161 5.79 -2.77 1.64
CA ASP A 161 6.00 -2.53 0.21
C ASP A 161 6.51 -3.81 -0.49
N ALA A 162 5.88 -4.93 -0.11
CA ALA A 162 6.33 -6.27 -0.48
C ALA A 162 6.14 -6.54 -1.98
N HIS A 163 7.20 -6.88 -2.67
CA HIS A 163 7.20 -7.36 -4.06
C HIS A 163 7.52 -8.86 -4.16
N GLY A 164 7.70 -9.50 -3.03
CA GLY A 164 7.94 -10.93 -2.90
C GLY A 164 7.37 -11.47 -1.59
N LEU A 165 7.00 -12.76 -1.58
CA LEU A 165 6.36 -13.40 -0.41
C LEU A 165 7.18 -13.30 0.89
N ARG A 166 8.51 -13.16 0.78
CA ARG A 166 9.40 -13.06 1.94
C ARG A 166 9.40 -11.68 2.59
N GLU A 167 8.90 -10.67 1.88
CA GLU A 167 8.82 -9.28 2.35
C GLU A 167 7.50 -9.04 3.08
N LEU A 168 6.44 -9.81 2.77
CA LEU A 168 5.12 -9.65 3.34
C LEU A 168 5.17 -9.67 4.87
N GLY A 169 4.57 -8.65 5.50
CA GLY A 169 4.50 -8.50 6.95
C GLY A 169 5.80 -8.06 7.61
N ALA A 170 6.82 -7.61 6.83
CA ALA A 170 8.05 -7.08 7.41
C ALA A 170 7.79 -5.80 8.22
N MET A 171 6.75 -5.05 7.86
CA MET A 171 6.28 -3.84 8.53
C MET A 171 4.77 -3.68 8.35
N GLY A 172 4.11 -3.02 9.29
CA GLY A 172 2.68 -2.75 9.24
C GLY A 172 2.17 -2.15 10.54
N LEU A 173 0.86 -2.19 10.75
CA LEU A 173 0.19 -1.68 11.93
C LEU A 173 -0.48 -2.79 12.74
N SER A 174 -0.37 -2.68 14.07
CA SER A 174 -1.23 -3.36 15.04
C SER A 174 -2.32 -2.37 15.46
N LEU A 175 -3.59 -2.69 15.18
CA LEU A 175 -4.70 -1.77 15.38
C LEU A 175 -6.00 -2.56 15.65
N PRO A 176 -7.08 -1.92 16.16
CA PRO A 176 -8.39 -2.55 16.25
C PRO A 176 -8.86 -3.09 14.90
N ASP A 177 -9.54 -4.24 14.89
CA ASP A 177 -10.06 -4.85 13.66
C ASP A 177 -11.11 -3.93 13.01
N PHE A 178 -11.17 -3.97 11.67
CA PHE A 178 -11.99 -3.08 10.86
C PHE A 178 -12.47 -3.78 9.58
N ASN A 179 -13.66 -3.39 9.08
CA ASN A 179 -14.27 -3.96 7.88
C ASN A 179 -14.76 -2.89 6.89
N SER A 180 -14.53 -1.61 7.20
CA SER A 180 -14.87 -0.48 6.34
C SER A 180 -13.81 0.62 6.42
N ALA A 181 -13.84 1.55 5.49
CA ALA A 181 -12.95 2.71 5.50
C ALA A 181 -13.21 3.61 6.72
N ASP A 182 -14.48 3.74 7.17
CA ASP A 182 -14.82 4.53 8.34
C ASP A 182 -14.30 3.89 9.64
N GLU A 183 -14.45 2.56 9.77
CA GLU A 183 -13.86 1.83 10.90
C GLU A 183 -12.32 1.94 10.87
N LEU A 184 -11.70 1.91 9.69
CA LEU A 184 -10.25 2.09 9.56
C LEU A 184 -9.82 3.49 9.99
N ARG A 185 -10.57 4.56 9.65
CA ARG A 185 -10.31 5.94 10.13
C ARG A 185 -10.28 6.03 11.65
N GLU A 186 -11.15 5.29 12.32
CA GLU A 186 -11.14 5.23 13.79
C GLU A 186 -10.00 4.33 14.32
N ALA A 187 -9.76 3.17 13.68
CA ALA A 187 -8.76 2.20 14.12
C ALA A 187 -7.32 2.76 14.07
N VAL A 188 -6.98 3.57 13.05
CA VAL A 188 -5.63 4.15 12.93
C VAL A 188 -5.27 5.13 14.04
N ARG A 189 -6.25 5.66 14.78
CA ARG A 189 -6.04 6.58 15.90
C ARG A 189 -5.24 5.97 17.05
N SER A 190 -5.33 4.65 17.21
CA SER A 190 -4.65 3.90 18.27
C SER A 190 -3.69 2.86 17.71
N ALA A 191 -3.33 2.99 16.44
CA ALA A 191 -2.46 2.04 15.76
C ALA A 191 -1.01 2.16 16.22
N GLU A 192 -0.32 1.03 16.31
CA GLU A 192 1.10 0.95 16.63
C GLU A 192 1.85 0.30 15.47
N VAL A 193 2.98 0.90 15.07
CA VAL A 193 3.84 0.34 14.02
C VAL A 193 4.54 -0.91 14.55
N PHE A 194 4.49 -2.00 13.78
CA PHE A 194 5.33 -3.17 14.03
C PHE A 194 6.31 -3.40 12.87
N GLY A 195 7.37 -4.13 13.14
CA GLY A 195 8.33 -4.55 12.14
C GLY A 195 9.56 -3.65 12.08
N LYS A 196 10.29 -3.72 10.97
CA LYS A 196 11.52 -2.96 10.71
C LYS A 196 11.80 -2.87 9.22
N GLU A 197 12.74 -2.00 8.86
CA GLU A 197 13.22 -1.85 7.49
C GLU A 197 13.80 -3.16 6.95
N SER A 198 13.49 -3.43 5.70
CA SER A 198 14.02 -4.57 4.96
C SER A 198 15.44 -4.29 4.46
N PRO A 199 16.31 -5.30 4.39
CA PRO A 199 17.64 -5.13 3.82
C PRO A 199 17.52 -4.73 2.33
N LEU A 200 18.47 -3.93 1.83
CA LEU A 200 18.45 -3.45 0.43
C LEU A 200 18.43 -4.59 -0.61
N THR A 201 18.83 -5.78 -0.22
CA THR A 201 18.80 -6.99 -1.07
C THR A 201 17.39 -7.36 -1.54
N VAL A 202 16.32 -6.95 -0.83
CA VAL A 202 14.94 -7.22 -1.26
C VAL A 202 14.60 -6.54 -2.58
N ARG A 203 15.27 -5.45 -2.93
CA ARG A 203 15.12 -4.78 -4.24
C ARG A 203 15.45 -5.69 -5.43
N TYR A 204 16.14 -6.79 -5.19
CA TYR A 204 16.38 -7.83 -6.20
C TYR A 204 15.06 -8.44 -6.69
N TYR A 205 14.05 -8.62 -5.82
CA TYR A 205 12.78 -9.24 -6.20
C TYR A 205 12.03 -8.42 -7.25
N SER A 206 11.90 -7.10 -7.04
CA SER A 206 11.25 -6.22 -8.01
C SER A 206 12.04 -6.13 -9.31
N ARG A 207 13.36 -5.98 -9.27
CA ARG A 207 14.19 -5.97 -10.50
C ARG A 207 14.07 -7.27 -11.31
N LYS A 208 14.10 -8.42 -10.63
CA LYS A 208 13.88 -9.74 -11.22
C LYS A 208 12.49 -9.84 -11.87
N ALA A 209 11.45 -9.35 -11.18
CA ALA A 209 10.09 -9.40 -11.69
C ALA A 209 9.94 -8.55 -12.97
N VAL A 210 10.43 -7.31 -12.97
CA VAL A 210 10.45 -6.44 -14.15
C VAL A 210 11.13 -7.14 -15.32
N PHE A 211 12.32 -7.71 -15.11
CA PHE A 211 13.09 -8.39 -16.14
C PHE A 211 12.33 -9.60 -16.70
N LEU A 212 11.78 -10.46 -15.86
CA LEU A 212 11.03 -11.64 -16.30
C LEU A 212 9.76 -11.24 -17.05
N LYS A 213 8.99 -10.27 -16.54
CA LYS A 213 7.78 -9.79 -17.22
C LYS A 213 8.09 -9.17 -18.57
N MET A 214 9.20 -8.45 -18.70
CA MET A 214 9.67 -7.91 -20.00
C MET A 214 9.98 -9.02 -21.00
N ILE A 215 10.70 -10.08 -20.59
CA ILE A 215 11.00 -11.24 -21.45
C ILE A 215 9.71 -11.94 -21.87
N HIS A 216 8.82 -12.27 -20.92
CA HIS A 216 7.56 -12.94 -21.22
C HIS A 216 6.69 -12.15 -22.19
N ARG A 217 6.62 -10.81 -22.01
CA ARG A 217 5.90 -9.93 -22.94
C ARG A 217 6.50 -9.98 -24.35
N LYS A 218 7.84 -9.99 -24.48
CA LYS A 218 8.52 -10.08 -25.77
C LYS A 218 8.30 -11.42 -26.46
N LEU A 219 8.16 -12.50 -25.68
CA LEU A 219 7.94 -13.86 -26.19
C LEU A 219 6.44 -14.20 -26.39
N GLY A 220 5.52 -13.28 -26.06
CA GLY A 220 4.09 -13.54 -26.13
C GLY A 220 3.58 -14.57 -25.10
N ILE A 221 4.36 -14.86 -24.04
CA ILE A 221 4.04 -15.83 -23.02
C ILE A 221 3.29 -15.14 -21.89
N ARG A 222 2.11 -15.65 -21.52
CA ARG A 222 1.40 -15.18 -20.31
C ARG A 222 2.03 -15.80 -19.07
N LEU A 223 2.22 -15.01 -18.02
CA LEU A 223 2.76 -15.47 -16.73
C LEU A 223 1.69 -16.12 -15.81
N TYR A 224 0.43 -16.04 -16.24
CA TYR A 224 -0.77 -16.49 -15.48
C TYR A 224 -1.98 -16.67 -16.42
#